data_2ad71589b577cd38dc9115b7a54076d1
#
_entry.id   2ad71589b577cd38dc9115b7a54076d1
#
_cell.length_a   1.000
_cell.length_b   1.000
_cell.length_c   1.000
_cell.angle_alpha   90.00
_cell.angle_beta   90.00
_cell.angle_gamma   90.00
#
_symmetry.space_group_name_H-M   'P 1'
#
loop_
_entity.id
_entity.type
_entity.pdbx_description
1 polymer ?
#
loop_
_entity_poly.entity_id
_entity_poly.type
_entity_poly.pdbx_seq_one_letter_code
_entity_poly.pdbx_strand_id
1 'polypeptide(L)'
;MKFNFFKETKASYIAVNSDGFELDGKQYGQLECSIKQITPVRKLFKGKKIECYSNDAERGKNGEYCAVCAKRMNCRQRIRLMLLVNTGAEEQVPALLEINNNSFGELQKMLEPLKQEELADLLIVIEVEKQEKYLQIHFKPLF
;
A
#
# COMPACT_ATOMS: atom_id res chain seq x y z
N MET A 1 -20.61 -6.54 -12.26
CA MET A 1 -20.50 -7.01 -10.87
C MET A 1 -19.13 -6.66 -10.32
N LYS A 2 -19.11 -6.05 -9.16
CA LYS A 2 -17.85 -5.71 -8.53
C LYS A 2 -17.22 -6.97 -7.95
N PHE A 3 -16.03 -7.28 -8.40
CA PHE A 3 -15.29 -8.44 -7.90
C PHE A 3 -14.71 -8.14 -6.52
N ASN A 4 -15.13 -8.90 -5.52
CA ASN A 4 -14.72 -8.72 -4.12
C ASN A 4 -13.63 -9.71 -3.70
N PHE A 5 -12.60 -9.84 -4.51
CA PHE A 5 -11.50 -10.76 -4.26
C PHE A 5 -10.92 -10.63 -2.85
N PHE A 6 -10.70 -9.38 -2.40
CA PHE A 6 -10.10 -9.12 -1.10
C PHE A 6 -11.07 -9.28 0.08
N LYS A 7 -12.38 -9.28 -0.15
CA LYS A 7 -13.37 -9.58 0.88
C LYS A 7 -13.52 -11.07 1.12
N GLU A 8 -13.49 -11.85 0.05
CA GLU A 8 -13.63 -13.30 0.13
C GLU A 8 -12.34 -13.96 0.57
N THR A 9 -11.21 -13.46 0.04
CA THR A 9 -9.89 -13.94 0.38
C THR A 9 -9.24 -12.90 1.29
N LYS A 10 -9.08 -13.22 2.57
CA LYS A 10 -8.46 -12.28 3.50
C LYS A 10 -7.08 -11.89 3.02
N ALA A 11 -6.93 -10.63 2.63
CA ALA A 11 -5.63 -10.07 2.28
C ALA A 11 -4.83 -9.83 3.56
N SER A 12 -3.59 -10.30 3.56
CA SER A 12 -2.66 -10.07 4.67
C SER A 12 -1.99 -8.71 4.52
N TYR A 13 -1.77 -8.02 5.64
CA TYR A 13 -1.00 -6.80 5.62
C TYR A 13 0.49 -7.10 5.53
N ILE A 14 1.19 -6.34 4.71
CA ILE A 14 2.64 -6.42 4.60
C ILE A 14 3.25 -5.43 5.59
N ALA A 15 4.12 -5.94 6.46
CA ALA A 15 4.90 -5.09 7.36
C ALA A 15 6.23 -4.73 6.69
N VAL A 16 6.61 -3.46 6.74
CA VAL A 16 7.86 -2.96 6.15
C VAL A 16 8.89 -2.78 7.25
N ASN A 17 10.10 -3.33 7.05
CA ASN A 17 11.21 -3.16 7.98
C ASN A 17 12.50 -2.91 7.19
N SER A 18 13.61 -2.68 7.89
CA SER A 18 14.89 -2.36 7.26
C SER A 18 15.45 -3.49 6.40
N ASP A 19 15.01 -4.72 6.62
CA ASP A 19 15.44 -5.89 5.87
C ASP A 19 14.51 -6.24 4.70
N GLY A 20 13.43 -5.48 4.53
CA GLY A 20 12.47 -5.68 3.45
C GLY A 20 11.04 -5.74 3.94
N PHE A 21 10.36 -6.85 3.64
CA PHE A 21 8.94 -7.01 3.88
C PHE A 21 8.66 -8.30 4.65
N GLU A 22 7.74 -8.20 5.60
CA GLU A 22 7.22 -9.38 6.29
C GLU A 22 5.78 -9.64 5.84
N LEU A 23 5.52 -10.85 5.36
CA LEU A 23 4.21 -11.27 4.88
C LEU A 23 3.92 -12.67 5.42
N ASP A 24 2.83 -12.80 6.17
CA ASP A 24 2.39 -14.07 6.75
C ASP A 24 3.50 -14.77 7.57
N GLY A 25 4.27 -13.97 8.31
CA GLY A 25 5.33 -14.49 9.18
C GLY A 25 6.64 -14.79 8.48
N LYS A 26 6.74 -14.54 7.18
CA LYS A 26 7.98 -14.74 6.41
C LYS A 26 8.58 -13.41 6.02
N GLN A 27 9.91 -13.34 6.05
CA GLN A 27 10.67 -12.16 5.67
C GLN A 27 11.15 -12.28 4.21
N TYR A 28 10.93 -11.20 3.44
CA TYR A 28 11.36 -11.11 2.05
C TYR A 28 12.21 -9.86 1.87
N GLY A 29 13.37 -9.98 1.23
CA GLY A 29 14.19 -8.82 0.91
C GLY A 29 13.57 -7.95 -0.17
N GLN A 30 12.83 -8.56 -1.07
CA GLN A 30 12.07 -7.88 -2.12
C GLN A 30 10.83 -8.71 -2.43
N LEU A 31 9.83 -8.08 -3.03
CA LEU A 31 8.61 -8.77 -3.45
C LEU A 31 8.35 -8.54 -4.93
N GLU A 32 7.99 -9.61 -5.62
CA GLU A 32 7.49 -9.55 -6.99
C GLU A 32 5.96 -9.58 -6.93
N CYS A 33 5.31 -8.61 -7.53
CA CYS A 33 3.86 -8.48 -7.41
C CYS A 33 3.26 -7.71 -8.57
N SER A 34 1.93 -7.69 -8.62
CA SER A 34 1.16 -6.80 -9.48
C SER A 34 0.24 -5.96 -8.63
N ILE A 35 0.01 -4.71 -9.05
CA ILE A 35 -0.86 -3.77 -8.34
C ILE A 35 -2.27 -3.89 -8.90
N LYS A 36 -3.23 -4.21 -8.05
CA LYS A 36 -4.63 -4.37 -8.47
C LYS A 36 -5.49 -3.17 -8.13
N GLN A 37 -5.13 -2.42 -7.10
CA GLN A 37 -5.87 -1.22 -6.72
C GLN A 37 -4.97 -0.27 -5.94
N ILE A 38 -5.17 1.02 -6.13
CA ILE A 38 -4.49 2.10 -5.40
C ILE A 38 -5.57 2.92 -4.73
N THR A 39 -5.51 3.04 -3.41
CA THR A 39 -6.54 3.75 -2.64
C THR A 39 -5.90 4.70 -1.64
N PRO A 40 -6.24 6.00 -1.67
CA PRO A 40 -5.79 6.90 -0.61
C PRO A 40 -6.51 6.57 0.69
N VAL A 41 -5.78 6.61 1.79
CA VAL A 41 -6.34 6.39 3.13
C VAL A 41 -5.78 7.45 4.07
N ARG A 42 -6.43 7.64 5.20
CA ARG A 42 -5.96 8.57 6.24
C ARG A 42 -6.03 7.90 7.60
N LYS A 43 -5.06 8.20 8.44
CA LYS A 43 -4.99 7.66 9.79
C LYS A 43 -4.57 8.75 10.77
N LEU A 44 -5.26 8.81 11.90
CA LEU A 44 -4.90 9.68 13.02
C LEU A 44 -4.39 8.80 14.15
N PHE A 45 -3.15 9.04 14.55
CA PHE A 45 -2.51 8.29 15.62
C PHE A 45 -2.50 9.11 16.92
N LYS A 46 -2.78 8.44 18.03
CA LYS A 46 -2.55 8.98 19.37
C LYS A 46 -1.53 8.05 20.03
N GLY A 47 -0.25 8.50 20.05
CA GLY A 47 0.85 7.61 20.40
C GLY A 47 0.97 6.47 19.39
N LYS A 48 0.87 5.23 19.85
CA LYS A 48 0.91 4.04 18.98
C LYS A 48 -0.47 3.55 18.56
N LYS A 49 -1.54 4.16 19.07
CA LYS A 49 -2.92 3.74 18.77
C LYS A 49 -3.49 4.55 17.64
N ILE A 50 -4.33 3.91 16.83
CA ILE A 50 -5.09 4.58 15.79
C ILE A 50 -6.35 5.17 16.41
N GLU A 51 -6.44 6.51 16.46
CA GLU A 51 -7.60 7.21 17.01
C GLU A 51 -8.73 7.32 15.98
N CYS A 52 -8.35 7.56 14.73
CA CYS A 52 -9.31 7.68 13.63
C CYS A 52 -8.67 7.19 12.33
N TYR A 53 -9.49 6.67 11.43
CA TYR A 53 -9.02 6.27 10.12
C TYR A 53 -10.07 6.56 9.06
N SER A 54 -9.62 6.67 7.81
CA SER A 54 -10.48 6.74 6.63
C SER A 54 -9.92 5.80 5.57
N ASN A 55 -10.75 4.91 5.08
CA ASN A 55 -10.37 3.93 4.05
C ASN A 55 -10.43 4.49 2.63
N ASP A 56 -10.95 5.69 2.45
CA ASP A 56 -11.06 6.36 1.16
C ASP A 56 -10.51 7.79 1.17
N ALA A 57 -9.98 8.24 2.31
CA ALA A 57 -9.50 9.60 2.56
C ALA A 57 -10.59 10.68 2.46
N GLU A 58 -11.85 10.29 2.35
CA GLU A 58 -12.99 11.21 2.26
C GLU A 58 -13.73 11.32 3.59
N ARG A 59 -14.06 10.18 4.21
CA ARG A 59 -14.79 10.13 5.49
C ARG A 59 -14.03 9.32 6.52
N GLY A 60 -13.97 9.84 7.76
CA GLY A 60 -13.43 9.13 8.89
C GLY A 60 -14.39 8.06 9.42
N LYS A 61 -13.94 7.31 10.43
CA LYS A 61 -14.72 6.22 11.04
C LYS A 61 -16.04 6.71 11.67
N ASN A 62 -16.12 8.01 12.02
CA ASN A 62 -17.31 8.63 12.61
C ASN A 62 -18.26 9.21 11.56
N GLY A 63 -17.96 9.05 10.27
CA GLY A 63 -18.77 9.58 9.18
C GLY A 63 -18.47 11.01 8.77
N GLU A 64 -17.60 11.72 9.49
CA GLU A 64 -17.20 13.08 9.13
C GLU A 64 -16.32 13.09 7.88
N TYR A 65 -16.51 14.13 7.06
CA TYR A 65 -15.64 14.35 5.90
C TYR A 65 -14.23 14.76 6.38
N CYS A 66 -13.22 14.11 5.88
CA CYS A 66 -11.83 14.41 6.24
C CYS A 66 -11.43 15.84 5.89
N ALA A 67 -12.00 16.40 4.82
CA ALA A 67 -11.70 17.77 4.39
C ALA A 67 -12.09 18.83 5.40
N VAL A 68 -13.13 18.57 6.22
CA VAL A 68 -13.65 19.54 7.22
C VAL A 68 -13.43 19.07 8.66
N CYS A 69 -12.78 17.93 8.85
CA CYS A 69 -12.49 17.40 10.18
C CYS A 69 -11.53 18.32 10.93
N ALA A 70 -11.86 18.65 12.20
CA ALA A 70 -11.03 19.52 13.04
C ALA A 70 -9.62 18.96 13.26
N LYS A 71 -9.45 17.64 13.15
CA LYS A 71 -8.17 16.96 13.37
C LYS A 71 -7.43 16.68 12.08
N ARG A 72 -7.87 17.22 10.95
CA ARG A 72 -7.30 16.96 9.62
C ARG A 72 -5.79 17.17 9.56
N MET A 73 -5.29 18.22 10.20
CA MET A 73 -3.86 18.55 10.17
C MET A 73 -2.99 17.49 10.86
N ASN A 74 -3.57 16.70 11.74
CA ASN A 74 -2.86 15.67 12.48
C ASN A 74 -3.01 14.27 11.85
N CYS A 75 -3.91 14.14 10.87
CA CYS A 75 -4.08 12.88 10.15
C CYS A 75 -2.95 12.69 9.14
N ARG A 76 -2.43 11.47 9.08
CA ARG A 76 -1.45 11.10 8.07
C ARG A 76 -2.17 10.53 6.86
N GLN A 77 -1.89 11.12 5.70
CA GLN A 77 -2.37 10.59 4.44
C GLN A 77 -1.39 9.52 3.97
N ARG A 78 -1.92 8.36 3.60
CA ARG A 78 -1.14 7.25 3.09
C ARG A 78 -1.83 6.68 1.86
N ILE A 79 -1.10 5.87 1.12
CA ILE A 79 -1.64 5.19 -0.05
C ILE A 79 -1.64 3.70 0.25
N ARG A 80 -2.77 3.06 0.08
CA ARG A 80 -2.90 1.61 0.25
C ARG A 80 -2.89 0.96 -1.11
N LEU A 81 -1.98 0.02 -1.29
CA LEU A 81 -1.88 -0.79 -2.50
C LEU A 81 -2.47 -2.17 -2.23
N MET A 82 -3.36 -2.60 -3.11
CA MET A 82 -3.83 -3.98 -3.12
C MET A 82 -2.99 -4.73 -4.14
N LEU A 83 -2.27 -5.74 -3.68
CA LEU A 83 -1.28 -6.45 -4.45
C LEU A 83 -1.63 -7.93 -4.58
N LEU A 84 -1.22 -8.53 -5.68
CA LEU A 84 -1.06 -9.97 -5.79
C LEU A 84 0.44 -10.26 -5.77
N VAL A 85 0.90 -10.94 -4.73
CA VAL A 85 2.32 -11.17 -4.47
C VAL A 85 2.70 -12.59 -4.88
N ASN A 86 3.80 -12.68 -5.63
CA ASN A 86 4.40 -13.97 -5.97
C ASN A 86 5.38 -14.36 -4.87
N THR A 87 5.02 -15.37 -4.09
CA THR A 87 5.84 -15.85 -2.98
C THR A 87 6.64 -17.12 -3.32
N GLY A 88 6.59 -17.54 -4.58
CA GLY A 88 7.17 -18.82 -5.01
C GLY A 88 6.20 -19.99 -4.94
N ALA A 89 5.00 -19.79 -4.37
CA ALA A 89 3.93 -20.78 -4.39
C ALA A 89 3.23 -20.78 -5.75
N GLU A 90 2.42 -21.79 -6.02
CA GLU A 90 1.69 -21.89 -7.30
C GLU A 90 0.72 -20.72 -7.49
N GLU A 91 0.08 -20.27 -6.42
CA GLU A 91 -0.87 -19.16 -6.47
C GLU A 91 -0.27 -17.91 -5.86
N GLN A 92 -0.61 -16.77 -6.47
CA GLN A 92 -0.26 -15.47 -5.92
C GLN A 92 -1.10 -15.18 -4.67
N VAL A 93 -0.51 -14.48 -3.72
CA VAL A 93 -1.12 -14.17 -2.43
C VAL A 93 -1.64 -12.73 -2.44
N PRO A 94 -2.92 -12.50 -2.13
CA PRO A 94 -3.42 -11.13 -1.99
C PRO A 94 -2.84 -10.48 -0.73
N ALA A 95 -2.38 -9.25 -0.86
CA ALA A 95 -1.75 -8.53 0.23
C ALA A 95 -2.03 -7.03 0.14
N LEU A 96 -1.98 -6.37 1.29
CA LEU A 96 -2.17 -4.93 1.40
C LEU A 96 -0.87 -4.28 1.88
N LEU A 97 -0.42 -3.28 1.15
CA LEU A 97 0.76 -2.50 1.50
C LEU A 97 0.39 -1.03 1.58
N GLU A 98 0.65 -0.41 2.72
CA GLU A 98 0.48 1.03 2.87
C GLU A 98 1.83 1.72 2.70
N ILE A 99 1.86 2.75 1.87
CA ILE A 99 3.08 3.52 1.60
C ILE A 99 2.85 4.99 1.92
N ASN A 100 3.94 5.69 2.22
CA ASN A 100 3.91 7.13 2.47
C ASN A 100 3.99 7.92 1.16
N ASN A 101 3.88 9.25 1.26
CA ASN A 101 3.89 10.12 0.08
C ASN A 101 5.21 10.05 -0.70
N ASN A 102 6.34 9.87 -0.01
CA ASN A 102 7.64 9.77 -0.69
C ASN A 102 7.71 8.54 -1.58
N SER A 103 7.30 7.40 -1.05
CA SER A 103 7.26 6.16 -1.82
C SER A 103 6.22 6.23 -2.93
N PHE A 104 5.08 6.90 -2.69
CA PHE A 104 4.06 7.08 -3.71
C PHE A 104 4.56 7.93 -4.88
N GLY A 105 5.40 8.94 -4.60
CA GLY A 105 6.03 9.74 -5.66
C GLY A 105 6.85 8.90 -6.62
N GLU A 106 7.58 7.92 -6.12
CA GLU A 106 8.34 6.97 -6.95
C GLU A 106 7.42 6.08 -7.78
N LEU A 107 6.34 5.58 -7.15
CA LEU A 107 5.34 4.78 -7.85
C LEU A 107 4.70 5.57 -8.98
N GLN A 108 4.33 6.83 -8.74
CA GLN A 108 3.72 7.69 -9.76
C GLN A 108 4.64 7.85 -10.97
N LYS A 109 5.94 8.04 -10.77
CA LYS A 109 6.89 8.17 -11.87
C LYS A 109 6.93 6.91 -12.73
N MET A 110 6.84 5.75 -12.11
CA MET A 110 6.80 4.48 -12.83
C MET A 110 5.50 4.33 -13.61
N LEU A 111 4.38 4.76 -13.04
CA LEU A 111 3.05 4.58 -13.64
C LEU A 111 2.74 5.60 -14.73
N GLU A 112 3.36 6.78 -14.69
CA GLU A 112 3.06 7.90 -15.56
C GLU A 112 3.05 7.56 -17.06
N PRO A 113 4.03 6.81 -17.59
CA PRO A 113 4.02 6.44 -19.01
C PRO A 113 3.07 5.28 -19.35
N LEU A 114 2.43 4.66 -18.36
CA LEU A 114 1.62 3.47 -18.57
C LEU A 114 0.14 3.82 -18.71
N LYS A 115 -0.55 3.05 -19.55
CA LYS A 115 -2.00 3.10 -19.64
C LYS A 115 -2.59 2.23 -18.53
N GLN A 116 -3.80 2.55 -18.11
CA GLN A 116 -4.49 1.81 -17.04
C GLN A 116 -4.58 0.31 -17.32
N GLU A 117 -4.75 -0.05 -18.58
CA GLU A 117 -4.83 -1.45 -19.03
C GLU A 117 -3.52 -2.19 -18.81
N GLU A 118 -2.39 -1.51 -19.00
CA GLU A 118 -1.07 -2.10 -18.82
C GLU A 118 -0.74 -2.33 -17.35
N LEU A 119 -1.28 -1.47 -16.48
CA LEU A 119 -1.02 -1.54 -15.04
C LEU A 119 -1.54 -2.84 -14.42
N ALA A 120 -2.72 -3.31 -14.84
CA ALA A 120 -3.36 -4.48 -14.25
C ALA A 120 -2.52 -5.76 -14.41
N ASP A 121 -1.76 -5.85 -15.50
CA ASP A 121 -0.95 -7.02 -15.84
C ASP A 121 0.55 -6.80 -15.62
N LEU A 122 0.93 -5.59 -15.16
CA LEU A 122 2.32 -5.25 -14.96
C LEU A 122 2.89 -5.95 -13.73
N LEU A 123 3.94 -6.73 -13.93
CA LEU A 123 4.72 -7.28 -12.83
C LEU A 123 5.78 -6.27 -12.41
N ILE A 124 5.89 -6.04 -11.13
CA ILE A 124 6.88 -5.14 -10.55
C ILE A 124 7.62 -5.83 -9.42
N VAL A 125 8.81 -5.33 -9.14
CA VAL A 125 9.57 -5.70 -7.95
C VAL A 125 9.58 -4.52 -7.01
N ILE A 126 9.25 -4.74 -5.75
CA ILE A 126 9.34 -3.73 -4.71
C ILE A 126 10.47 -4.05 -3.76
N GLU A 127 11.21 -3.02 -3.36
CA GLU A 127 12.38 -3.13 -2.49
C GLU A 127 12.33 -2.04 -1.43
N VAL A 128 12.98 -2.28 -0.29
CA VAL A 128 13.11 -1.29 0.78
C VAL A 128 14.54 -0.77 0.80
N GLU A 129 14.68 0.55 0.86
CA GLU A 129 15.96 1.22 1.09
C GLU A 129 15.88 1.98 2.40
N LYS A 130 16.82 1.72 3.30
CA LYS A 130 16.89 2.42 4.58
C LYS A 130 17.51 3.79 4.37
N GLN A 131 16.74 4.83 4.67
CA GLN A 131 17.21 6.21 4.73
C GLN A 131 17.56 6.55 6.18
N GLU A 132 18.12 7.74 6.39
CA GLU A 132 18.54 8.15 7.71
C GLU A 132 17.40 8.18 8.76
N LYS A 133 16.21 8.64 8.34
CA LYS A 133 15.06 8.82 9.24
C LYS A 133 13.82 8.02 8.85
N TYR A 134 13.84 7.29 7.74
CA TYR A 134 12.66 6.57 7.26
C TYR A 134 13.06 5.42 6.33
N LEU A 135 12.08 4.61 5.99
CA LEU A 135 12.25 3.54 5.01
C LEU A 135 11.60 3.98 3.70
N GLN A 136 12.35 3.89 2.60
CA GLN A 136 11.86 4.23 1.26
C GLN A 136 11.55 2.94 0.51
N ILE A 137 10.38 2.91 -0.14
CA ILE A 137 10.01 1.78 -1.00
C ILE A 137 10.27 2.17 -2.45
N HIS A 138 11.02 1.34 -3.15
CA HIS A 138 11.31 1.51 -4.56
C HIS A 138 10.51 0.53 -5.39
N PHE A 139 10.04 0.98 -6.55
CA PHE A 139 9.23 0.23 -7.48
C PHE A 139 9.97 0.10 -8.80
N LYS A 140 10.13 -1.11 -9.29
CA LYS A 140 10.81 -1.37 -10.56
C LYS A 140 9.96 -2.28 -11.43
N PRO A 141 9.73 -1.96 -12.71
CA PRO A 141 9.07 -2.88 -13.60
C PRO A 141 9.93 -4.13 -13.79
N LEU A 142 9.27 -5.29 -13.90
CA LEU A 142 9.93 -6.56 -14.12
C LEU A 142 9.88 -6.89 -15.61
N PHE A 143 10.80 -6.32 -16.37
CA PHE A 143 10.98 -6.68 -17.80
C PHE A 143 12.31 -6.18 -18.37
#